data_612cf76c4d8f058dd7ec2f090f2ba114
#
_entry.id   612cf76c4d8f058dd7ec2f090f2ba114
#
_cell.length_a   1.000
_cell.length_b   1.000
_cell.length_c   1.000
_cell.angle_alpha   90.00
_cell.angle_beta   90.00
_cell.angle_gamma   90.00
#
_symmetry.space_group_name_H-M   'P 1'
#
loop_
_entity.id
_entity.type
_entity.pdbx_description
1 polymer ?
#
loop_
_entity_poly.entity_id
_entity_poly.type
_entity_poly.pdbx_seq_one_letter_code
_entity_poly.pdbx_strand_id
1 'polypeptide(L)'
;MKILLTGPSGFIGSHILNKLVERYGEESVVALTSKEISNLNCIVYKDTSNFRLKSDIFDDITHIIHAGAFTPKDVAQANDVKLCFGNIEYTKELFSYEYKALSKIINLSSLDVYAPCADKLSEKSVVQPISLYGASKLYCEEMVKAFSNQRNISKMNLRVGHVYGPGEEKYKKVLPIAIQNILENKPLQLWGTGEDLRSFIFIDDVVLSIINAVEYSAKSIDVNVVSGFPISIKNLLSTVVEVSGKTIEIDKKDSNYTKRDLVFDNSLLMNTLLKKETDLIEGIRIEYDYMKNKYENSI
;
A
#
# COMPACT_ATOMS: atom_id res chain seq x y z
N MET A 1 19.49 15.50 3.45
CA MET A 1 18.59 14.37 3.76
C MET A 1 18.85 13.30 2.71
N LYS A 2 18.95 12.03 3.11
CA LYS A 2 19.11 10.91 2.18
C LYS A 2 18.13 9.80 2.53
N ILE A 3 17.28 9.42 1.59
CA ILE A 3 16.11 8.56 1.82
C ILE A 3 16.35 7.23 1.13
N LEU A 4 16.34 6.13 1.90
CA LEU A 4 16.33 4.77 1.37
C LEU A 4 14.89 4.34 1.13
N LEU A 5 14.54 4.04 -0.12
CA LEU A 5 13.26 3.46 -0.49
C LEU A 5 13.44 1.98 -0.83
N THR A 6 12.74 1.10 -0.12
CA THR A 6 12.63 -0.31 -0.50
C THR A 6 11.38 -0.57 -1.33
N GLY A 7 11.43 -1.54 -2.24
CA GLY A 7 10.28 -1.88 -3.08
C GLY A 7 9.88 -0.84 -4.14
N PRO A 8 10.80 -0.09 -4.75
CA PRO A 8 10.49 1.00 -5.69
C PRO A 8 9.82 0.52 -6.98
N SER A 9 9.88 -0.77 -7.31
CA SER A 9 9.23 -1.36 -8.49
C SER A 9 7.79 -1.85 -8.23
N GLY A 10 7.34 -1.79 -6.96
CA GLY A 10 5.96 -2.12 -6.58
C GLY A 10 4.94 -1.07 -7.03
N PHE A 11 3.63 -1.36 -6.87
CA PHE A 11 2.57 -0.41 -7.21
C PHE A 11 2.72 0.90 -6.43
N ILE A 12 2.66 0.84 -5.10
CA ILE A 12 2.82 2.03 -4.25
C ILE A 12 4.25 2.57 -4.34
N GLY A 13 5.26 1.68 -4.34
CA GLY A 13 6.67 2.05 -4.35
C GLY A 13 7.10 2.86 -5.56
N SER A 14 6.56 2.60 -6.76
CA SER A 14 6.88 3.37 -7.97
C SER A 14 6.32 4.80 -7.90
N HIS A 15 5.12 4.97 -7.37
CA HIS A 15 4.55 6.30 -7.15
C HIS A 15 5.30 7.08 -6.07
N ILE A 16 5.70 6.40 -4.97
CA ILE A 16 6.56 7.01 -3.93
C ILE A 16 7.87 7.49 -4.56
N LEU A 17 8.54 6.62 -5.35
CA LEU A 17 9.81 6.94 -5.98
C LEU A 17 9.72 8.21 -6.81
N ASN A 18 8.75 8.28 -7.72
CA ASN A 18 8.54 9.45 -8.58
C ASN A 18 8.32 10.72 -7.74
N LYS A 19 7.51 10.63 -6.68
CA LYS A 19 7.21 11.78 -5.82
C LYS A 19 8.39 12.21 -4.95
N LEU A 20 9.22 11.26 -4.50
CA LEU A 20 10.45 11.58 -3.77
C LEU A 20 11.46 12.30 -4.66
N VAL A 21 11.65 11.82 -5.89
CA VAL A 21 12.55 12.46 -6.86
C VAL A 21 12.06 13.86 -7.22
N GLU A 22 10.76 14.02 -7.47
CA GLU A 22 10.16 15.34 -7.73
C GLU A 22 10.40 16.32 -6.58
N ARG A 23 10.26 15.87 -5.33
CA ARG A 23 10.31 16.75 -4.15
C ARG A 23 11.71 17.03 -3.63
N TYR A 24 12.60 16.02 -3.66
CA TYR A 24 13.90 16.08 -2.98
C TYR A 24 15.11 15.94 -3.91
N GLY A 25 14.89 15.70 -5.21
CA GLY A 25 15.96 15.45 -6.19
C GLY A 25 16.47 14.00 -6.18
N GLU A 26 17.00 13.56 -7.33
CA GLU A 26 17.51 12.19 -7.52
C GLU A 26 18.64 11.82 -6.55
N GLU A 27 19.53 12.77 -6.25
CA GLU A 27 20.67 12.57 -5.34
C GLU A 27 20.26 12.31 -3.89
N SER A 28 19.04 12.70 -3.50
CA SER A 28 18.49 12.47 -2.15
C SER A 28 17.83 11.10 -2.00
N VAL A 29 17.63 10.35 -3.09
CA VAL A 29 16.90 9.08 -3.09
C VAL A 29 17.84 7.94 -3.42
N VAL A 30 17.82 6.90 -2.58
CA VAL A 30 18.50 5.63 -2.81
C VAL A 30 17.46 4.53 -2.92
N ALA A 31 17.42 3.85 -4.04
CA ALA A 31 16.48 2.76 -4.31
C ALA A 31 17.10 1.40 -3.96
N LEU A 32 16.59 0.71 -2.94
CA LEU A 32 16.97 -0.67 -2.64
C LEU A 32 16.03 -1.61 -3.42
N THR A 33 16.58 -2.28 -4.43
CA THR A 33 15.79 -2.98 -5.45
C THR A 33 16.46 -4.26 -5.94
N SER A 34 15.69 -5.16 -6.54
CA SER A 34 16.22 -6.37 -7.20
C SER A 34 16.69 -6.14 -8.66
N LYS A 35 16.41 -4.96 -9.24
CA LYS A 35 16.78 -4.58 -10.61
C LYS A 35 17.17 -3.12 -10.65
N GLU A 36 18.14 -2.77 -11.48
CA GLU A 36 18.49 -1.37 -11.71
C GLU A 36 17.30 -0.58 -12.27
N ILE A 37 17.22 0.68 -11.84
CA ILE A 37 16.29 1.68 -12.35
C ILE A 37 17.13 2.79 -12.97
N SER A 38 16.91 3.06 -14.26
CA SER A 38 17.70 4.06 -15.00
C SER A 38 17.63 5.44 -14.31
N ASN A 39 18.75 6.15 -14.33
CA ASN A 39 18.92 7.49 -13.78
C ASN A 39 18.67 7.63 -12.27
N LEU A 40 18.82 6.54 -11.51
CA LEU A 40 18.67 6.56 -10.05
C LEU A 40 19.83 5.89 -9.36
N ASN A 41 20.13 6.36 -8.14
CA ASN A 41 21.08 5.69 -7.26
C ASN A 41 20.43 4.40 -6.71
N CYS A 42 20.80 3.27 -7.31
CA CYS A 42 20.27 1.95 -6.97
C CYS A 42 21.29 1.13 -6.18
N ILE A 43 20.83 0.54 -5.08
CA ILE A 43 21.49 -0.55 -4.40
C ILE A 43 20.76 -1.83 -4.80
N VAL A 44 21.43 -2.67 -5.60
CA VAL A 44 20.82 -3.88 -6.18
C VAL A 44 21.18 -5.10 -5.33
N TYR A 45 20.15 -5.82 -4.88
CA TYR A 45 20.28 -7.11 -4.21
C TYR A 45 19.73 -8.26 -5.08
N LYS A 46 20.21 -9.47 -4.85
CA LYS A 46 19.71 -10.68 -5.55
C LYS A 46 18.75 -11.50 -4.72
N ASP A 47 18.85 -11.41 -3.40
CA ASP A 47 18.08 -12.19 -2.44
C ASP A 47 17.58 -11.29 -1.32
N THR A 48 16.27 -11.30 -1.05
CA THR A 48 15.64 -10.49 0.01
C THR A 48 16.00 -10.93 1.41
N SER A 49 16.42 -12.17 1.59
CA SER A 49 16.86 -12.71 2.88
C SER A 49 18.35 -12.52 3.14
N ASN A 50 19.12 -12.13 2.11
CA ASN A 50 20.56 -11.89 2.20
C ASN A 50 21.02 -10.96 1.06
N PHE A 51 21.13 -9.66 1.34
CA PHE A 51 21.52 -8.67 0.33
C PHE A 51 22.96 -8.78 -0.13
N ARG A 52 23.86 -9.31 0.72
CA ARG A 52 25.31 -9.41 0.46
C ARG A 52 25.94 -8.07 0.09
N LEU A 53 25.57 -7.03 0.81
CA LEU A 53 26.09 -5.68 0.64
C LEU A 53 27.23 -5.41 1.62
N LYS A 54 27.98 -4.33 1.39
CA LYS A 54 28.98 -3.84 2.37
C LYS A 54 28.27 -3.34 3.62
N SER A 55 28.90 -3.52 4.78
CA SER A 55 28.31 -3.16 6.08
C SER A 55 28.00 -1.67 6.23
N ASP A 56 28.77 -0.82 5.59
CA ASP A 56 28.72 0.64 5.66
C ASP A 56 27.87 1.30 4.56
N ILE A 57 27.22 0.49 3.71
CA ILE A 57 26.48 0.97 2.52
C ILE A 57 25.33 1.95 2.87
N PHE A 58 24.81 1.88 4.09
CA PHE A 58 23.70 2.69 4.56
C PHE A 58 24.11 3.77 5.59
N ASP A 59 25.39 4.02 5.78
CA ASP A 59 25.89 4.95 6.83
C ASP A 59 25.35 6.38 6.70
N ASP A 60 25.15 6.87 5.49
CA ASP A 60 24.65 8.22 5.19
C ASP A 60 23.11 8.31 5.07
N ILE A 61 22.40 7.19 5.16
CA ILE A 61 20.95 7.17 5.10
C ILE A 61 20.35 7.80 6.34
N THR A 62 19.52 8.83 6.14
CA THR A 62 18.86 9.57 7.22
C THR A 62 17.41 9.11 7.46
N HIS A 63 16.76 8.60 6.41
CA HIS A 63 15.36 8.13 6.45
C HIS A 63 15.22 6.83 5.68
N ILE A 64 14.40 5.91 6.21
CA ILE A 64 13.99 4.69 5.51
C ILE A 64 12.49 4.77 5.24
N ILE A 65 12.09 4.54 3.97
CA ILE A 65 10.72 4.22 3.59
C ILE A 65 10.70 2.74 3.20
N HIS A 66 10.19 1.91 4.11
CA HIS A 66 10.13 0.46 3.92
C HIS A 66 8.80 0.07 3.27
N ALA A 67 8.75 0.10 1.93
CA ALA A 67 7.59 -0.28 1.11
C ALA A 67 7.75 -1.65 0.44
N GLY A 68 8.92 -2.26 0.53
CA GLY A 68 9.21 -3.58 -0.03
C GLY A 68 8.58 -4.68 0.81
N ALA A 69 7.58 -5.36 0.27
CA ALA A 69 6.94 -6.50 0.89
C ALA A 69 6.23 -7.36 -0.16
N PHE A 70 6.09 -8.65 0.10
CA PHE A 70 5.12 -9.49 -0.57
C PHE A 70 3.71 -9.01 -0.19
N THR A 71 2.84 -8.89 -1.18
CA THR A 71 1.41 -8.57 -1.01
C THR A 71 0.58 -9.66 -1.70
N PRO A 72 -0.31 -10.36 -0.99
CA PRO A 72 -1.07 -11.46 -1.56
C PRO A 72 -2.09 -10.98 -2.60
N LYS A 73 -2.37 -11.82 -3.59
CA LYS A 73 -3.40 -11.59 -4.61
C LYS A 73 -4.72 -12.30 -4.29
N ASP A 74 -4.68 -13.26 -3.38
CA ASP A 74 -5.82 -14.08 -2.96
C ASP A 74 -5.62 -14.65 -1.55
N VAL A 75 -6.64 -15.32 -1.02
CA VAL A 75 -6.65 -15.91 0.33
C VAL A 75 -5.59 -17.02 0.49
N ALA A 76 -5.33 -17.80 -0.56
CA ALA A 76 -4.33 -18.87 -0.52
C ALA A 76 -2.94 -18.27 -0.34
N GLN A 77 -2.59 -17.24 -1.11
CA GLN A 77 -1.33 -16.53 -0.97
C GLN A 77 -1.22 -15.79 0.38
N ALA A 78 -2.33 -15.26 0.92
CA ALA A 78 -2.35 -14.63 2.23
C ALA A 78 -2.03 -15.60 3.38
N ASN A 79 -2.09 -16.90 3.13
CA ASN A 79 -1.77 -17.97 4.09
C ASN A 79 -0.61 -18.87 3.62
N ASP A 80 0.11 -18.48 2.58
CA ASP A 80 1.33 -19.15 2.16
C ASP A 80 2.49 -18.81 3.12
N VAL A 81 3.00 -19.85 3.81
CA VAL A 81 4.05 -19.72 4.83
C VAL A 81 5.30 -19.07 4.25
N LYS A 82 5.76 -19.54 3.08
CA LYS A 82 7.02 -19.11 2.49
C LYS A 82 6.93 -17.65 2.01
N LEU A 83 5.85 -17.30 1.32
CA LEU A 83 5.64 -15.94 0.82
C LEU A 83 5.50 -14.93 1.97
N CYS A 84 4.70 -15.26 2.99
CA CYS A 84 4.50 -14.37 4.13
C CYS A 84 5.75 -14.25 5.00
N PHE A 85 6.49 -15.33 5.21
CA PHE A 85 7.75 -15.31 5.96
C PHE A 85 8.82 -14.44 5.27
N GLY A 86 8.80 -14.36 3.95
CA GLY A 86 9.69 -13.49 3.18
C GLY A 86 9.62 -12.00 3.58
N ASN A 87 8.47 -11.52 4.09
CA ASN A 87 8.37 -10.16 4.64
C ASN A 87 9.24 -9.97 5.88
N ILE A 88 9.27 -10.98 6.74
CA ILE A 88 10.06 -10.98 7.98
C ILE A 88 11.55 -11.05 7.64
N GLU A 89 11.94 -11.95 6.73
CA GLU A 89 13.33 -12.08 6.30
C GLU A 89 13.85 -10.79 5.66
N TYR A 90 13.05 -10.17 4.79
CA TYR A 90 13.42 -8.91 4.17
C TYR A 90 13.62 -7.78 5.19
N THR A 91 12.69 -7.64 6.14
CA THR A 91 12.79 -6.64 7.21
C THR A 91 13.99 -6.92 8.12
N LYS A 92 14.23 -8.19 8.48
CA LYS A 92 15.40 -8.62 9.25
C LYS A 92 16.69 -8.25 8.54
N GLU A 93 16.78 -8.58 7.26
CA GLU A 93 17.99 -8.30 6.47
C GLU A 93 18.23 -6.79 6.35
N LEU A 94 17.19 -5.99 6.10
CA LEU A 94 17.30 -4.53 6.07
C LEU A 94 17.90 -3.98 7.37
N PHE A 95 17.47 -4.47 8.53
CA PHE A 95 17.93 -4.00 9.84
C PHE A 95 19.19 -4.69 10.37
N SER A 96 19.81 -5.58 9.60
CA SER A 96 21.10 -6.19 9.95
C SER A 96 22.29 -5.28 9.65
N TYR A 97 22.10 -4.22 8.89
CA TYR A 97 23.14 -3.25 8.52
C TYR A 97 23.25 -2.11 9.54
N GLU A 98 24.39 -1.44 9.51
CA GLU A 98 24.60 -0.22 10.29
C GLU A 98 24.02 1.00 9.57
N TYR A 99 23.58 1.96 10.39
CA TYR A 99 22.99 3.22 9.95
C TYR A 99 23.46 4.33 10.89
N LYS A 100 24.51 5.06 10.55
CA LYS A 100 25.10 6.10 11.44
C LYS A 100 24.27 7.38 11.47
N ALA A 101 23.62 7.72 10.35
CA ALA A 101 22.87 8.97 10.20
C ALA A 101 21.35 8.80 10.34
N LEU A 102 20.84 7.58 10.54
CA LEU A 102 19.41 7.28 10.53
C LEU A 102 18.66 7.98 11.67
N SER A 103 17.61 8.71 11.34
CA SER A 103 16.77 9.46 12.27
C SER A 103 15.30 9.02 12.26
N LYS A 104 14.84 8.40 11.14
CA LYS A 104 13.43 8.01 11.00
C LYS A 104 13.23 6.79 10.10
N ILE A 105 12.23 5.98 10.48
CA ILE A 105 11.72 4.87 9.68
C ILE A 105 10.22 5.06 9.43
N ILE A 106 9.82 4.97 8.16
CA ILE A 106 8.44 4.92 7.72
C ILE A 106 8.21 3.52 7.15
N ASN A 107 7.42 2.72 7.84
CA ASN A 107 7.14 1.33 7.46
C ASN A 107 5.71 1.20 6.93
N LEU A 108 5.56 0.70 5.70
CA LEU A 108 4.26 0.40 5.13
C LEU A 108 3.78 -0.95 5.68
N SER A 109 2.82 -0.90 6.59
CA SER A 109 2.10 -2.03 7.13
C SER A 109 0.77 -2.26 6.38
N SER A 110 -0.16 -3.00 6.95
CA SER A 110 -1.45 -3.33 6.35
C SER A 110 -2.56 -3.24 7.39
N LEU A 111 -3.78 -2.95 6.93
CA LEU A 111 -4.99 -3.09 7.77
C LEU A 111 -5.29 -4.55 8.16
N ASP A 112 -4.66 -5.54 7.49
CA ASP A 112 -4.79 -6.96 7.84
C ASP A 112 -4.17 -7.34 9.19
N VAL A 113 -3.53 -6.40 9.88
CA VAL A 113 -3.05 -6.57 11.26
C VAL A 113 -4.19 -6.58 12.28
N TYR A 114 -5.36 -6.01 11.94
CA TYR A 114 -6.49 -5.92 12.85
C TYR A 114 -7.28 -7.22 12.98
N ALA A 115 -7.83 -7.43 14.17
CA ALA A 115 -8.88 -8.42 14.38
C ALA A 115 -10.12 -8.09 13.56
N PRO A 116 -10.88 -9.09 13.07
CA PRO A 116 -12.22 -8.85 12.54
C PRO A 116 -13.09 -8.16 13.60
N CYS A 117 -13.74 -7.07 13.21
CA CYS A 117 -14.62 -6.31 14.08
C CYS A 117 -15.86 -5.87 13.29
N ALA A 118 -17.02 -5.83 13.95
CA ALA A 118 -18.24 -5.28 13.37
C ALA A 118 -18.29 -3.75 13.45
N ASP A 119 -17.49 -3.17 14.35
CA ASP A 119 -17.41 -1.72 14.56
C ASP A 119 -16.40 -1.07 13.62
N LYS A 120 -16.45 0.27 13.58
CA LYS A 120 -15.47 1.10 12.86
C LYS A 120 -14.08 0.92 13.47
N LEU A 121 -13.12 0.44 12.67
CA LEU A 121 -11.73 0.21 13.08
C LEU A 121 -10.94 1.51 13.17
N SER A 122 -10.12 1.62 14.20
CA SER A 122 -9.19 2.74 14.43
C SER A 122 -7.82 2.21 14.85
N GLU A 123 -6.85 3.09 15.03
CA GLU A 123 -5.52 2.71 15.53
C GLU A 123 -5.53 2.13 16.96
N LYS A 124 -6.64 2.33 17.68
CA LYS A 124 -6.87 1.77 19.04
C LYS A 124 -7.54 0.41 19.02
N SER A 125 -7.99 -0.06 17.86
CA SER A 125 -8.66 -1.35 17.72
C SER A 125 -7.70 -2.52 17.97
N VAL A 126 -8.26 -3.67 18.31
CA VAL A 126 -7.48 -4.88 18.64
C VAL A 126 -6.66 -5.33 17.43
N VAL A 127 -5.37 -5.44 17.63
CA VAL A 127 -4.40 -5.94 16.64
C VAL A 127 -4.26 -7.45 16.84
N GLN A 128 -4.94 -8.22 16.00
CA GLN A 128 -4.94 -9.70 16.02
C GLN A 128 -5.23 -10.21 14.61
N PRO A 129 -4.19 -10.37 13.77
CA PRO A 129 -4.36 -10.78 12.40
C PRO A 129 -4.93 -12.19 12.27
N ILE A 130 -5.78 -12.41 11.25
CA ILE A 130 -6.37 -13.72 10.95
C ILE A 130 -5.70 -14.44 9.77
N SER A 131 -4.71 -13.81 9.14
CA SER A 131 -3.93 -14.39 8.05
C SER A 131 -2.43 -14.38 8.39
N LEU A 132 -1.67 -15.27 7.75
CA LEU A 132 -0.21 -15.26 7.87
C LEU A 132 0.40 -13.96 7.30
N TYR A 133 -0.20 -13.39 6.26
CA TYR A 133 0.20 -12.09 5.74
C TYR A 133 0.05 -10.99 6.80
N GLY A 134 -1.13 -10.85 7.40
CA GLY A 134 -1.36 -9.88 8.48
C GLY A 134 -0.41 -10.11 9.66
N ALA A 135 -0.18 -11.38 10.06
CA ALA A 135 0.77 -11.73 11.12
C ALA A 135 2.21 -11.34 10.76
N SER A 136 2.64 -11.56 9.51
CA SER A 136 3.97 -11.15 9.04
C SER A 136 4.14 -9.62 9.06
N LYS A 137 3.12 -8.86 8.66
CA LYS A 137 3.14 -7.39 8.70
C LYS A 137 3.20 -6.87 10.13
N LEU A 138 2.41 -7.47 11.05
CA LEU A 138 2.48 -7.12 12.46
C LEU A 138 3.86 -7.41 13.05
N TYR A 139 4.45 -8.57 12.72
CA TYR A 139 5.80 -8.89 13.18
C TYR A 139 6.83 -7.87 12.68
N CYS A 140 6.70 -7.41 11.42
CA CYS A 140 7.54 -6.34 10.88
C CYS A 140 7.34 -5.01 11.65
N GLU A 141 6.10 -4.65 12.06
CA GLU A 141 5.87 -3.48 12.92
C GLU A 141 6.66 -3.57 14.24
N GLU A 142 6.64 -4.74 14.89
CA GLU A 142 7.38 -4.96 16.14
C GLU A 142 8.91 -4.96 15.92
N MET A 143 9.41 -5.48 14.79
CA MET A 143 10.84 -5.36 14.44
C MET A 143 11.26 -3.91 14.27
N VAL A 144 10.47 -3.11 13.53
CA VAL A 144 10.69 -1.66 13.36
C VAL A 144 10.72 -0.94 14.70
N LYS A 145 9.77 -1.26 15.57
CA LYS A 145 9.67 -0.68 16.92
C LYS A 145 10.89 -1.04 17.78
N ALA A 146 11.30 -2.30 17.80
CA ALA A 146 12.47 -2.76 18.55
C ALA A 146 13.75 -2.06 18.06
N PHE A 147 13.96 -2.04 16.74
CA PHE A 147 15.11 -1.39 16.12
C PHE A 147 15.14 0.12 16.39
N SER A 148 14.00 0.80 16.29
CA SER A 148 13.90 2.24 16.56
C SER A 148 14.15 2.59 18.02
N ASN A 149 13.61 1.79 18.94
CA ASN A 149 13.81 2.00 20.37
C ASN A 149 15.30 1.85 20.79
N GLN A 150 15.98 0.82 20.27
CA GLN A 150 17.41 0.60 20.55
C GLN A 150 18.29 1.78 20.10
N ARG A 151 17.90 2.49 19.06
CA ARG A 151 18.63 3.61 18.47
C ARG A 151 18.07 5.00 18.82
N ASN A 152 16.98 5.04 19.58
CA ASN A 152 16.27 6.29 19.93
C ASN A 152 15.91 7.14 18.70
N ILE A 153 15.45 6.51 17.61
CA ILE A 153 15.01 7.16 16.37
C ILE A 153 13.48 7.14 16.22
N SER A 154 12.96 8.01 15.38
CA SER A 154 11.51 8.07 15.10
C SER A 154 11.05 6.91 14.23
N LYS A 155 9.82 6.42 14.45
CA LYS A 155 9.19 5.45 13.56
C LYS A 155 7.73 5.81 13.28
N MET A 156 7.26 5.45 12.09
CA MET A 156 5.84 5.45 11.74
C MET A 156 5.49 4.13 11.05
N ASN A 157 4.47 3.41 11.57
CA ASN A 157 3.83 2.35 10.82
C ASN A 157 2.60 2.93 10.13
N LEU A 158 2.58 2.87 8.81
CA LEU A 158 1.44 3.27 8.01
C LEU A 158 0.67 2.01 7.62
N ARG A 159 -0.48 1.76 8.26
CA ARG A 159 -1.37 0.64 7.99
C ARG A 159 -2.23 0.98 6.80
N VAL A 160 -1.77 0.56 5.63
CA VAL A 160 -2.35 0.94 4.34
C VAL A 160 -3.55 0.06 4.01
N GLY A 161 -4.65 0.69 3.55
CA GLY A 161 -5.90 0.05 3.21
C GLY A 161 -6.02 -0.42 1.77
N HIS A 162 -7.26 -0.42 1.26
CA HIS A 162 -7.56 -0.78 -0.13
C HIS A 162 -7.18 0.37 -1.06
N VAL A 163 -5.93 0.35 -1.51
CA VAL A 163 -5.41 1.36 -2.46
C VAL A 163 -5.91 1.05 -3.86
N TYR A 164 -6.34 2.08 -4.58
CA TYR A 164 -6.71 2.01 -5.99
C TYR A 164 -6.07 3.17 -6.78
N GLY A 165 -6.01 3.02 -8.11
CA GLY A 165 -5.48 4.03 -9.01
C GLY A 165 -4.52 3.48 -10.06
N PRO A 166 -3.96 4.33 -10.94
CA PRO A 166 -3.08 3.96 -12.04
C PRO A 166 -1.95 3.00 -11.63
N GLY A 167 -1.84 1.87 -12.33
CA GLY A 167 -0.82 0.84 -12.03
C GLY A 167 -1.32 -0.32 -11.16
N GLU A 168 -2.58 -0.27 -10.67
CA GLU A 168 -3.19 -1.33 -9.88
C GLU A 168 -3.57 -2.57 -10.72
N GLU A 169 -3.75 -2.44 -12.02
CA GLU A 169 -4.28 -3.48 -12.92
C GLU A 169 -3.50 -4.80 -12.89
N LYS A 170 -2.27 -4.78 -12.42
CA LYS A 170 -1.48 -6.01 -12.20
C LYS A 170 -1.97 -6.89 -11.04
N TYR A 171 -2.85 -6.34 -10.18
CA TYR A 171 -3.38 -7.03 -8.99
C TYR A 171 -4.87 -7.38 -9.19
N LYS A 172 -5.33 -8.18 -9.90
CA LYS A 172 -6.71 -8.68 -10.14
C LYS A 172 -7.75 -8.34 -9.06
N LYS A 173 -7.86 -7.04 -8.70
CA LYS A 173 -8.80 -6.51 -7.72
C LYS A 173 -10.10 -6.04 -8.39
N VAL A 174 -11.11 -5.68 -7.58
CA VAL A 174 -12.46 -5.38 -8.07
C VAL A 174 -12.48 -4.22 -9.06
N LEU A 175 -11.77 -3.10 -8.79
CA LEU A 175 -11.78 -1.93 -9.67
C LEU A 175 -11.12 -2.20 -11.02
N PRO A 176 -9.86 -2.65 -11.10
CA PRO A 176 -9.24 -2.90 -12.39
C PRO A 176 -9.94 -4.00 -13.20
N ILE A 177 -10.51 -5.03 -12.55
CA ILE A 177 -11.32 -6.05 -13.26
C ILE A 177 -12.59 -5.42 -13.83
N ALA A 178 -13.29 -4.59 -13.06
CA ALA A 178 -14.50 -3.91 -13.53
C ALA A 178 -14.19 -2.98 -14.71
N ILE A 179 -13.13 -2.17 -14.59
CA ILE A 179 -12.71 -1.27 -15.67
C ILE A 179 -12.34 -2.05 -16.93
N GLN A 180 -11.56 -3.12 -16.80
CA GLN A 180 -11.18 -3.96 -17.93
C GLN A 180 -12.39 -4.56 -18.62
N ASN A 181 -13.36 -5.12 -17.87
CA ASN A 181 -14.59 -5.67 -18.44
C ASN A 181 -15.39 -4.60 -19.19
N ILE A 182 -15.49 -3.39 -18.64
CA ILE A 182 -16.17 -2.27 -19.31
C ILE A 182 -15.48 -1.90 -20.61
N LEU A 183 -14.13 -1.83 -20.63
CA LEU A 183 -13.36 -1.52 -21.85
C LEU A 183 -13.60 -2.58 -22.92
N GLU A 184 -13.71 -3.84 -22.54
CA GLU A 184 -14.00 -4.99 -23.42
C GLU A 184 -15.49 -5.16 -23.73
N ASN A 185 -16.38 -4.27 -23.27
CA ASN A 185 -17.84 -4.34 -23.38
C ASN A 185 -18.43 -5.66 -22.82
N LYS A 186 -17.85 -6.17 -21.75
CA LYS A 186 -18.30 -7.35 -21.01
C LYS A 186 -19.14 -6.95 -19.79
N PRO A 187 -20.13 -7.77 -19.37
CA PRO A 187 -20.89 -7.52 -18.15
C PRO A 187 -19.99 -7.59 -16.91
N LEU A 188 -20.34 -6.81 -15.89
CA LEU A 188 -19.72 -6.89 -14.59
C LEU A 188 -20.36 -8.01 -13.76
N GLN A 189 -19.59 -8.65 -12.87
CA GLN A 189 -20.10 -9.68 -11.98
C GLN A 189 -20.19 -9.17 -10.55
N LEU A 190 -21.38 -9.25 -9.96
CA LEU A 190 -21.66 -8.93 -8.57
C LEU A 190 -21.93 -10.22 -7.79
N TRP A 191 -20.98 -10.64 -6.95
CA TRP A 191 -21.09 -11.83 -6.12
C TRP A 191 -21.87 -11.54 -4.84
N GLY A 192 -22.90 -12.35 -4.54
CA GLY A 192 -23.78 -12.18 -3.40
C GLY A 192 -24.64 -10.91 -3.49
N THR A 193 -24.86 -10.25 -2.35
CA THR A 193 -25.68 -9.03 -2.29
C THR A 193 -24.90 -7.78 -2.73
N GLY A 194 -23.57 -7.80 -2.61
CA GLY A 194 -22.71 -6.65 -2.84
C GLY A 194 -22.81 -5.55 -1.80
N GLU A 195 -23.44 -5.83 -0.66
CA GLU A 195 -23.63 -4.84 0.43
C GLU A 195 -22.42 -4.74 1.38
N ASP A 196 -21.33 -5.47 1.09
CA ASP A 196 -20.09 -5.35 1.85
C ASP A 196 -19.49 -3.96 1.68
N LEU A 197 -19.22 -3.30 2.80
CA LEU A 197 -18.59 -2.00 2.81
C LEU A 197 -17.06 -2.13 2.76
N ARG A 198 -16.45 -1.31 1.92
CA ARG A 198 -14.99 -1.16 1.80
C ARG A 198 -14.61 0.31 1.78
N SER A 199 -13.47 0.62 2.36
CA SER A 199 -12.87 1.95 2.32
C SER A 199 -11.72 1.96 1.32
N PHE A 200 -11.91 2.61 0.19
CA PHE A 200 -10.91 2.72 -0.89
C PHE A 200 -10.19 4.06 -0.79
N ILE A 201 -8.87 4.05 -0.81
CA ILE A 201 -8.05 5.26 -0.81
C ILE A 201 -7.28 5.38 -2.13
N PHE A 202 -7.29 6.59 -2.71
CA PHE A 202 -6.60 6.84 -3.97
C PHE A 202 -5.08 6.80 -3.80
N ILE A 203 -4.37 6.33 -4.80
CA ILE A 203 -2.91 6.13 -4.74
C ILE A 203 -2.16 7.42 -4.41
N ASP A 204 -2.56 8.57 -4.96
CA ASP A 204 -1.88 9.83 -4.72
C ASP A 204 -2.03 10.30 -3.28
N ASP A 205 -3.18 10.03 -2.62
CA ASP A 205 -3.39 10.32 -1.20
C ASP A 205 -2.48 9.47 -0.30
N VAL A 206 -2.30 8.20 -0.67
CA VAL A 206 -1.34 7.31 0.01
C VAL A 206 0.08 7.83 -0.13
N VAL A 207 0.48 8.18 -1.35
CA VAL A 207 1.82 8.70 -1.63
C VAL A 207 2.05 10.02 -0.89
N LEU A 208 1.09 10.96 -0.97
CA LEU A 208 1.18 12.24 -0.26
C LEU A 208 1.31 12.03 1.25
N SER A 209 0.56 11.09 1.82
CA SER A 209 0.65 10.76 3.25
C SER A 209 2.04 10.22 3.62
N ILE A 210 2.65 9.39 2.78
CA ILE A 210 4.00 8.85 2.99
C ILE A 210 5.04 9.96 2.88
N ILE A 211 4.93 10.85 1.90
CA ILE A 211 5.84 11.98 1.73
C ILE A 211 5.72 12.94 2.94
N ASN A 212 4.51 13.24 3.40
CA ASN A 212 4.32 14.07 4.58
C ASN A 212 4.83 13.39 5.87
N ALA A 213 4.80 12.06 5.94
CA ALA A 213 5.39 11.31 7.05
C ALA A 213 6.92 11.50 7.15
N VAL A 214 7.62 11.77 6.05
CA VAL A 214 9.07 12.07 6.06
C VAL A 214 9.35 13.29 6.94
N GLU A 215 8.55 14.33 6.84
CA GLU A 215 8.73 15.61 7.52
C GLU A 215 7.98 15.69 8.87
N TYR A 216 7.07 14.75 9.16
CA TYR A 216 6.24 14.79 10.36
C TYR A 216 7.06 14.56 11.63
N SER A 217 6.97 15.48 12.59
CA SER A 217 7.88 15.54 13.74
C SER A 217 7.56 14.60 14.92
N ALA A 218 6.44 13.86 14.89
CA ALA A 218 6.11 12.93 15.96
C ALA A 218 7.15 11.81 16.13
N LYS A 219 7.48 11.48 17.37
CA LYS A 219 8.55 10.54 17.70
C LYS A 219 8.23 9.10 17.29
N SER A 220 7.01 8.65 17.55
CA SER A 220 6.56 7.30 17.16
C SER A 220 5.05 7.27 17.11
N ILE A 221 4.48 6.84 15.98
CA ILE A 221 3.04 6.77 15.77
C ILE A 221 2.71 5.68 14.76
N ASP A 222 1.55 5.05 14.90
CA ASP A 222 0.93 4.17 13.91
C ASP A 222 -0.30 4.91 13.34
N VAL A 223 -0.48 4.89 12.01
CA VAL A 223 -1.55 5.64 11.32
C VAL A 223 -2.23 4.74 10.31
N ASN A 224 -3.56 4.70 10.32
CA ASN A 224 -4.34 4.05 9.28
C ASN A 224 -4.40 4.96 8.04
N VAL A 225 -3.79 4.52 6.95
CA VAL A 225 -3.82 5.22 5.66
C VAL A 225 -4.94 4.60 4.82
N VAL A 226 -6.13 5.15 5.00
CA VAL A 226 -7.39 4.60 4.46
C VAL A 226 -8.42 5.70 4.30
N SER A 227 -9.39 5.53 3.39
CA SER A 227 -10.50 6.47 3.26
C SER A 227 -11.46 6.37 4.45
N GLY A 228 -11.98 7.51 4.89
CA GLY A 228 -13.06 7.63 5.86
C GLY A 228 -14.45 7.40 5.26
N PHE A 229 -14.58 7.25 3.94
CA PHE A 229 -15.84 7.12 3.21
C PHE A 229 -16.02 5.69 2.67
N PRO A 230 -16.69 4.80 3.42
CA PRO A 230 -16.95 3.44 2.95
C PRO A 230 -18.00 3.41 1.85
N ILE A 231 -17.81 2.52 0.88
CA ILE A 231 -18.77 2.26 -0.20
C ILE A 231 -19.07 0.77 -0.30
N SER A 232 -20.31 0.39 -0.64
CA SER A 232 -20.64 -1.00 -0.93
C SER A 232 -20.08 -1.43 -2.28
N ILE A 233 -19.75 -2.70 -2.44
CA ILE A 233 -19.25 -3.24 -3.72
C ILE A 233 -20.26 -3.01 -4.85
N LYS A 234 -21.55 -3.15 -4.57
CA LYS A 234 -22.61 -2.85 -5.52
C LYS A 234 -22.55 -1.39 -6.00
N ASN A 235 -22.48 -0.43 -5.08
CA ASN A 235 -22.42 0.98 -5.43
C ASN A 235 -21.11 1.32 -6.15
N LEU A 236 -19.97 0.70 -5.73
CA LEU A 236 -18.70 0.86 -6.41
C LEU A 236 -18.80 0.46 -7.90
N LEU A 237 -19.36 -0.72 -8.20
CA LEU A 237 -19.54 -1.17 -9.59
C LEU A 237 -20.45 -0.24 -10.38
N SER A 238 -21.54 0.25 -9.76
CA SER A 238 -22.43 1.23 -10.39
C SER A 238 -21.70 2.55 -10.70
N THR A 239 -20.87 3.02 -9.78
CA THR A 239 -20.06 4.24 -9.99
C THR A 239 -19.06 4.07 -11.13
N VAL A 240 -18.41 2.90 -11.25
CA VAL A 240 -17.48 2.63 -12.38
C VAL A 240 -18.20 2.64 -13.72
N VAL A 241 -19.41 2.06 -13.78
CA VAL A 241 -20.26 2.11 -15.00
C VAL A 241 -20.63 3.55 -15.33
N GLU A 242 -21.07 4.34 -14.36
CA GLU A 242 -21.42 5.75 -14.54
C GLU A 242 -20.23 6.56 -15.08
N VAL A 243 -19.05 6.43 -14.45
CA VAL A 243 -17.81 7.11 -14.87
C VAL A 243 -17.41 6.74 -16.30
N SER A 244 -17.64 5.50 -16.71
CA SER A 244 -17.31 5.03 -18.07
C SER A 244 -18.17 5.65 -19.18
N GLY A 245 -19.35 6.17 -18.83
CA GLY A 245 -20.36 6.65 -19.79
C GLY A 245 -20.96 5.54 -20.68
N LYS A 246 -20.67 4.26 -20.39
CA LYS A 246 -21.18 3.11 -21.15
C LYS A 246 -22.43 2.50 -20.48
N THR A 247 -23.23 1.80 -21.25
CA THR A 247 -24.30 0.96 -20.72
C THR A 247 -23.78 -0.46 -20.59
N ILE A 248 -23.52 -0.90 -19.36
CA ILE A 248 -22.96 -2.22 -19.04
C ILE A 248 -23.87 -2.91 -18.01
N GLU A 249 -24.20 -4.16 -18.27
CA GLU A 249 -25.00 -4.99 -17.37
C GLU A 249 -24.18 -5.43 -16.14
N ILE A 250 -24.83 -5.48 -14.97
CA ILE A 250 -24.24 -6.02 -13.72
C ILE A 250 -24.96 -7.32 -13.38
N ASP A 251 -24.34 -8.45 -13.71
CA ASP A 251 -24.85 -9.79 -13.48
C ASP A 251 -24.67 -10.19 -12.01
N LYS A 252 -25.77 -10.53 -11.35
CA LYS A 252 -25.73 -11.09 -10.01
C LYS A 252 -25.33 -12.57 -10.05
N LYS A 253 -24.41 -12.95 -9.21
CA LYS A 253 -23.96 -14.33 -8.99
C LYS A 253 -24.22 -14.73 -7.55
N ASP A 254 -24.79 -15.90 -7.34
CA ASP A 254 -24.96 -16.42 -5.99
C ASP A 254 -23.63 -16.68 -5.30
N SER A 255 -23.58 -16.37 -4.02
CA SER A 255 -22.40 -16.61 -3.17
C SER A 255 -22.84 -16.90 -1.76
N ASN A 256 -22.23 -17.92 -1.16
CA ASN A 256 -22.48 -18.35 0.23
C ASN A 256 -21.52 -17.66 1.22
N TYR A 257 -20.89 -16.53 0.85
CA TYR A 257 -19.99 -15.85 1.77
C TYR A 257 -20.75 -15.05 2.85
N THR A 258 -20.13 -14.91 4.01
CA THR A 258 -20.65 -14.07 5.08
C THR A 258 -20.25 -12.62 4.84
N LYS A 259 -21.23 -11.69 4.90
CA LYS A 259 -20.98 -10.25 4.80
C LYS A 259 -19.93 -9.82 5.83
N ARG A 260 -18.94 -9.04 5.39
CA ARG A 260 -17.92 -8.47 6.24
C ARG A 260 -17.65 -7.03 5.83
N ASP A 261 -17.99 -6.09 6.70
CA ASP A 261 -17.70 -4.68 6.51
C ASP A 261 -16.26 -4.37 6.98
N LEU A 262 -15.57 -3.55 6.19
CA LEU A 262 -14.24 -3.01 6.50
C LEU A 262 -14.32 -1.49 6.45
N VAL A 263 -14.73 -0.92 7.59
CA VAL A 263 -14.94 0.51 7.79
C VAL A 263 -13.93 1.04 8.80
N PHE A 264 -13.29 2.16 8.48
CA PHE A 264 -12.18 2.69 9.27
C PHE A 264 -12.40 4.14 9.68
N ASP A 265 -11.87 4.48 10.84
CA ASP A 265 -11.65 5.85 11.27
C ASP A 265 -10.31 6.34 10.69
N ASN A 266 -10.34 7.41 9.93
CA ASN A 266 -9.15 8.03 9.36
C ASN A 266 -8.85 9.41 9.97
N SER A 267 -9.48 9.74 11.10
CA SER A 267 -9.31 11.05 11.74
C SER A 267 -7.85 11.36 12.05
N LEU A 268 -7.05 10.34 12.43
CA LEU A 268 -5.63 10.54 12.70
C LEU A 268 -4.86 10.88 11.42
N LEU A 269 -5.15 10.20 10.31
CA LEU A 269 -4.59 10.49 8.99
C LEU A 269 -4.88 11.95 8.59
N MET A 270 -6.15 12.36 8.68
CA MET A 270 -6.59 13.71 8.26
C MET A 270 -6.02 14.82 9.14
N ASN A 271 -5.77 14.54 10.41
CA ASN A 271 -5.18 15.50 11.35
C ASN A 271 -3.65 15.56 11.27
N THR A 272 -2.99 14.61 10.60
CA THR A 272 -1.52 14.51 10.61
C THR A 272 -0.88 14.56 9.23
N LEU A 273 -1.27 13.65 8.34
CA LEU A 273 -0.53 13.38 7.09
C LEU A 273 -1.29 13.78 5.83
N LEU A 274 -2.62 13.90 5.88
CA LEU A 274 -3.44 14.22 4.72
C LEU A 274 -4.46 15.31 5.07
N LYS A 275 -4.54 16.38 4.28
CA LYS A 275 -5.47 17.48 4.54
C LYS A 275 -6.83 17.29 3.88
N LYS A 276 -6.87 16.56 2.79
CA LYS A 276 -8.08 16.29 1.99
C LYS A 276 -7.88 14.98 1.25
N GLU A 277 -8.92 14.14 1.24
CA GLU A 277 -8.97 12.94 0.39
C GLU A 277 -9.41 13.30 -1.03
N THR A 278 -8.91 12.57 -2.00
CA THR A 278 -9.42 12.59 -3.38
C THR A 278 -10.84 12.02 -3.40
N ASP A 279 -11.75 12.71 -4.07
CA ASP A 279 -13.12 12.22 -4.27
C ASP A 279 -13.10 10.87 -5.03
N LEU A 280 -13.92 9.91 -4.59
CA LEU A 280 -13.92 8.56 -5.14
C LEU A 280 -14.25 8.55 -6.64
N ILE A 281 -15.20 9.36 -7.09
CA ILE A 281 -15.59 9.45 -8.51
C ILE A 281 -14.43 10.02 -9.34
N GLU A 282 -13.76 11.05 -8.81
CA GLU A 282 -12.58 11.63 -9.45
C GLU A 282 -11.45 10.61 -9.57
N GLY A 283 -11.12 9.91 -8.48
CA GLY A 283 -10.08 8.89 -8.49
C GLY A 283 -10.39 7.72 -9.44
N ILE A 284 -11.64 7.25 -9.47
CA ILE A 284 -12.10 6.21 -10.43
C ILE A 284 -11.97 6.71 -11.87
N ARG A 285 -12.29 7.97 -12.14
CA ARG A 285 -12.14 8.56 -13.48
C ARG A 285 -10.69 8.56 -13.93
N ILE A 286 -9.77 8.98 -13.06
CA ILE A 286 -8.32 8.97 -13.35
C ILE A 286 -7.83 7.55 -13.67
N GLU A 287 -8.24 6.56 -12.88
CA GLU A 287 -7.87 5.16 -13.12
C GLU A 287 -8.48 4.61 -14.40
N TYR A 288 -9.77 4.91 -14.65
CA TYR A 288 -10.44 4.52 -15.88
C TYR A 288 -9.77 5.07 -17.13
N ASP A 289 -9.48 6.37 -17.15
CA ASP A 289 -8.83 7.04 -18.28
C ASP A 289 -7.41 6.49 -18.51
N TYR A 290 -6.65 6.22 -17.45
CA TYR A 290 -5.34 5.58 -17.53
C TYR A 290 -5.43 4.18 -18.16
N MET A 291 -6.34 3.35 -17.68
CA MET A 291 -6.52 1.98 -18.20
C MET A 291 -7.05 1.99 -19.62
N LYS A 292 -7.97 2.92 -19.97
CA LYS A 292 -8.49 3.11 -21.33
C LYS A 292 -7.37 3.48 -22.31
N ASN A 293 -6.55 4.47 -21.98
CA ASN A 293 -5.42 4.86 -22.83
C ASN A 293 -4.44 3.68 -23.05
N LYS A 294 -4.19 2.90 -22.01
CA LYS A 294 -3.32 1.72 -22.11
C LYS A 294 -3.92 0.64 -22.97
N TYR A 295 -5.23 0.40 -22.85
CA TYR A 295 -5.97 -0.57 -23.65
C TYR A 295 -5.98 -0.18 -25.13
N GLU A 296 -6.27 1.09 -25.45
CA GLU A 296 -6.29 1.61 -26.82
C GLU A 296 -4.92 1.55 -27.50
N ASN A 297 -3.83 1.76 -26.75
CA ASN A 297 -2.45 1.66 -27.26
C ASN A 297 -1.95 0.20 -27.39
N SER A 298 -2.69 -0.79 -26.92
CA SER A 298 -2.32 -2.22 -27.02
C SER A 298 -3.05 -2.97 -28.13
N ILE A 299 -4.00 -2.31 -28.80
CA ILE A 299 -4.73 -2.79 -29.99
C ILE A 299 -4.05 -2.27 -31.25
#